data_7d2ee55d979b4d87ee122e588230183b
#
_entry.id   7d2ee55d979b4d87ee122e588230183b
#
_cell.length_a   1.000
_cell.length_b   1.000
_cell.length_c   1.000
_cell.angle_alpha   90.00
_cell.angle_beta   90.00
_cell.angle_gamma   90.00
#
_symmetry.space_group_name_H-M   'P 1'
#
loop_
_entity.id
_entity.type
_entity.pdbx_description
1 polymer ?
#
loop_
_entity_poly.entity_id
_entity_poly.type
_entity_poly.pdbx_seq_one_letter_code
_entity_poly.pdbx_strand_id
1 'polypeptide(L)'
;MKKILFLSALIVGTSFFATAQKEYKLQYSFKKGDTYEWSQSASSKQHIVGPGFDQNNETVVKTNAVMKIMEVTPKGAKFEIEYTKLSTSTSNPQTNIQMDSEGDTAKNLPNKIMRAMKGKKFNFTLTKDGAVESIENVENLWSGLTAANGFNETQIVTMKQSLENSFGKNAIKLNLEVAMVRYPEHKIKVGLNWNSKTETGTPIPLKTENVWTLESAEDPAATVVADGQITTTDTTKVITLPPGLRATTNFKGRRVVKSHINLGTGWPETSRAYAEQKGFMVLLAGGQIPEDMKMDVDVNIDAEYAIKKK
;
A
#
# COMPACT_ATOMS: atom_id res chain seq x y z
N MET A 1 85.97 14.57 0.71
CA MET A 1 84.96 15.03 1.67
C MET A 1 83.62 14.74 1.12
N LYS A 2 82.98 13.61 1.54
CA LYS A 2 81.66 13.16 1.06
C LYS A 2 80.66 13.61 2.08
N LYS A 3 79.72 14.47 1.71
CA LYS A 3 78.55 14.86 2.52
C LYS A 3 77.45 13.86 2.29
N ILE A 4 77.07 13.08 3.32
CA ILE A 4 75.95 12.18 3.35
C ILE A 4 74.78 13.02 3.82
N LEU A 5 73.73 13.18 2.93
CA LEU A 5 72.44 13.77 3.26
C LEU A 5 71.52 12.66 3.81
N PHE A 6 71.17 12.73 5.09
CA PHE A 6 70.15 11.92 5.69
C PHE A 6 68.77 12.51 5.30
N LEU A 7 68.06 11.80 4.44
CA LEU A 7 66.63 12.10 4.10
C LEU A 7 65.78 11.37 5.09
N SER A 8 65.29 12.07 6.12
CA SER A 8 64.31 11.55 7.08
C SER A 8 62.93 11.52 6.41
N ALA A 9 62.46 10.36 5.96
CA ALA A 9 61.10 10.17 5.50
C ALA A 9 60.14 10.15 6.71
N LEU A 10 59.45 11.26 6.90
CA LEU A 10 58.35 11.37 7.89
C LEU A 10 57.13 10.63 7.34
N ILE A 11 56.94 9.36 7.71
CA ILE A 11 55.72 8.60 7.44
C ILE A 11 54.66 9.13 8.39
N VAL A 12 53.85 10.07 7.93
CA VAL A 12 52.60 10.48 8.60
C VAL A 12 51.60 9.34 8.39
N GLY A 13 51.56 8.44 9.37
CA GLY A 13 50.51 7.42 9.44
C GLY A 13 49.15 8.09 9.67
N THR A 14 48.40 8.36 8.61
CA THR A 14 46.97 8.68 8.72
C THR A 14 46.26 7.42 9.16
N SER A 15 46.12 7.26 10.46
CA SER A 15 45.21 6.27 11.05
C SER A 15 43.81 6.64 10.64
N PHE A 16 43.33 6.04 9.55
CA PHE A 16 41.89 6.02 9.27
C PHE A 16 41.25 5.26 10.43
N PHE A 17 40.73 5.98 11.40
CA PHE A 17 39.75 5.41 12.32
C PHE A 17 38.53 5.03 11.48
N ALA A 18 38.52 3.83 10.95
CA ALA A 18 37.33 3.21 10.44
C ALA A 18 36.42 3.01 11.66
N THR A 19 35.62 4.03 12.01
CA THR A 19 34.55 3.87 12.98
C THR A 19 33.67 2.78 12.42
N ALA A 20 33.67 1.61 13.05
CA ALA A 20 32.83 0.50 12.65
C ALA A 20 31.39 1.00 12.63
N GLN A 21 30.84 1.18 11.44
CA GLN A 21 29.48 1.69 11.27
C GLN A 21 28.52 0.75 11.98
N LYS A 22 27.69 1.31 12.88
CA LYS A 22 26.70 0.55 13.68
C LYS A 22 25.79 -0.28 12.78
N GLU A 23 25.59 -1.55 13.14
CA GLU A 23 24.67 -2.46 12.48
C GLU A 23 23.33 -2.52 13.23
N TYR A 24 22.26 -2.51 12.48
CA TYR A 24 20.88 -2.55 12.99
C TYR A 24 20.19 -3.83 12.56
N LYS A 25 19.55 -4.53 13.51
CA LYS A 25 18.62 -5.61 13.21
C LYS A 25 17.23 -5.00 13.14
N LEU A 26 16.75 -4.76 11.93
CA LEU A 26 15.42 -4.20 11.70
C LEU A 26 14.39 -5.33 11.65
N GLN A 27 13.39 -5.28 12.49
CA GLN A 27 12.27 -6.22 12.51
C GLN A 27 11.12 -5.68 13.36
N TYR A 28 9.91 -6.13 13.09
CA TYR A 28 8.76 -5.83 13.94
C TYR A 28 8.86 -6.55 15.28
N SER A 29 8.60 -5.81 16.35
CA SER A 29 8.42 -6.35 17.71
C SER A 29 6.92 -6.36 18.04
N PHE A 30 6.41 -7.53 18.40
CA PHE A 30 5.01 -7.74 18.69
C PHE A 30 4.81 -8.14 20.15
N LYS A 31 3.80 -7.55 20.80
CA LYS A 31 3.34 -7.96 22.11
C LYS A 31 1.82 -8.16 22.07
N LYS A 32 1.36 -9.36 22.48
CA LYS A 32 -0.08 -9.66 22.53
C LYS A 32 -0.83 -8.63 23.39
N GLY A 33 -1.93 -8.14 22.86
CA GLY A 33 -2.76 -7.11 23.49
C GLY A 33 -2.39 -5.67 23.13
N ASP A 34 -1.20 -5.42 22.54
CA ASP A 34 -0.86 -4.10 22.04
C ASP A 34 -1.90 -3.63 21.01
N THR A 35 -2.22 -2.35 21.07
CA THR A 35 -3.20 -1.72 20.20
C THR A 35 -2.58 -0.51 19.53
N TYR A 36 -2.90 -0.32 18.24
CA TYR A 36 -2.39 0.76 17.41
C TYR A 36 -3.55 1.50 16.75
N GLU A 37 -3.43 2.81 16.64
CA GLU A 37 -4.23 3.62 15.74
C GLU A 37 -3.56 3.64 14.37
N TRP A 38 -4.35 3.41 13.35
CA TRP A 38 -3.98 3.49 11.95
C TRP A 38 -4.74 4.64 11.29
N SER A 39 -4.06 5.46 10.51
CA SER A 39 -4.70 6.38 9.58
C SER A 39 -4.08 6.26 8.20
N GLN A 40 -4.92 6.41 7.17
CA GLN A 40 -4.54 6.41 5.77
C GLN A 40 -5.27 7.54 5.05
N SER A 41 -4.55 8.22 4.16
CA SER A 41 -5.11 9.12 3.14
C SER A 41 -4.42 8.80 1.82
N ALA A 42 -5.17 8.36 0.82
CA ALA A 42 -4.64 8.03 -0.49
C ALA A 42 -5.45 8.75 -1.58
N SER A 43 -4.74 9.37 -2.54
CA SER A 43 -5.30 9.98 -3.74
C SER A 43 -4.78 9.25 -4.97
N SER A 44 -5.66 8.90 -5.90
CA SER A 44 -5.33 8.32 -7.18
C SER A 44 -5.92 9.18 -8.29
N LYS A 45 -5.06 9.65 -9.20
CA LYS A 45 -5.46 10.37 -10.41
C LYS A 45 -5.21 9.47 -11.61
N GLN A 46 -6.23 9.29 -12.42
CA GLN A 46 -6.19 8.43 -13.60
C GLN A 46 -6.57 9.26 -14.83
N HIS A 47 -5.80 9.14 -15.89
CA HIS A 47 -6.14 9.64 -17.22
C HIS A 47 -6.24 8.46 -18.17
N ILE A 48 -7.40 8.29 -18.79
CA ILE A 48 -7.71 7.15 -19.68
C ILE A 48 -8.11 7.71 -21.03
N VAL A 49 -7.40 7.30 -22.09
CA VAL A 49 -7.61 7.77 -23.46
C VAL A 49 -7.81 6.57 -24.39
N GLY A 50 -8.83 6.63 -25.23
CA GLY A 50 -9.12 5.62 -26.25
C GLY A 50 -9.98 6.19 -27.38
N PRO A 51 -10.37 5.36 -28.36
CA PRO A 51 -11.21 5.81 -29.46
C PRO A 51 -12.51 6.44 -28.98
N GLY A 52 -12.65 7.77 -29.18
CA GLY A 52 -13.84 8.52 -28.72
C GLY A 52 -14.00 8.67 -27.20
N PHE A 53 -12.94 8.39 -26.43
CA PHE A 53 -12.97 8.43 -24.97
C PHE A 53 -11.71 9.15 -24.44
N ASP A 54 -11.91 10.19 -23.63
CA ASP A 54 -10.87 10.90 -22.91
C ASP A 54 -11.43 11.30 -21.55
N GLN A 55 -10.92 10.67 -20.48
CA GLN A 55 -11.47 10.86 -19.14
C GLN A 55 -10.39 10.97 -18.08
N ASN A 56 -10.55 11.96 -17.22
CA ASN A 56 -9.79 12.13 -16.00
C ASN A 56 -10.65 11.72 -14.81
N ASN A 57 -10.14 10.82 -13.99
CA ASN A 57 -10.77 10.39 -12.75
C ASN A 57 -9.85 10.72 -11.57
N GLU A 58 -10.42 11.19 -10.49
CA GLU A 58 -9.73 11.32 -9.21
C GLU A 58 -10.49 10.56 -8.13
N THR A 59 -9.79 9.71 -7.41
CA THR A 59 -10.35 8.98 -6.25
C THR A 59 -9.51 9.29 -5.03
N VAL A 60 -10.17 9.72 -3.94
CA VAL A 60 -9.53 9.91 -2.63
C VAL A 60 -10.17 8.96 -1.65
N VAL A 61 -9.33 8.19 -0.94
CA VAL A 61 -9.77 7.27 0.13
C VAL A 61 -9.11 7.70 1.43
N LYS A 62 -9.91 7.85 2.49
CA LYS A 62 -9.41 8.12 3.84
C LYS A 62 -9.99 7.10 4.81
N THR A 63 -9.13 6.49 5.61
CA THR A 63 -9.56 5.52 6.62
C THR A 63 -8.85 5.76 7.94
N ASN A 64 -9.59 5.59 9.04
CA ASN A 64 -9.01 5.43 10.37
C ASN A 64 -9.42 4.05 10.89
N ALA A 65 -8.50 3.38 11.56
CA ALA A 65 -8.74 2.06 12.13
C ALA A 65 -8.03 1.89 13.47
N VAL A 66 -8.47 0.90 14.22
CA VAL A 66 -7.76 0.37 15.38
C VAL A 66 -7.29 -1.04 15.05
N MET A 67 -6.01 -1.31 15.24
CA MET A 67 -5.38 -2.62 15.08
C MET A 67 -5.00 -3.15 16.46
N LYS A 68 -5.39 -4.40 16.78
CA LYS A 68 -5.05 -5.06 18.05
C LYS A 68 -4.32 -6.37 17.77
N ILE A 69 -3.20 -6.59 18.46
CA ILE A 69 -2.47 -7.87 18.38
C ILE A 69 -3.21 -8.94 19.18
N MET A 70 -3.77 -9.92 18.49
CA MET A 70 -4.53 -11.02 19.08
C MET A 70 -3.65 -12.20 19.48
N GLU A 71 -2.64 -12.49 18.67
CA GLU A 71 -1.74 -13.60 18.84
C GLU A 71 -0.35 -13.24 18.33
N VAL A 72 0.69 -13.77 19.01
CA VAL A 72 2.10 -13.64 18.61
C VAL A 72 2.69 -15.02 18.45
N THR A 73 3.37 -15.25 17.33
CA THR A 73 4.09 -16.47 16.99
C THR A 73 5.58 -16.19 16.78
N PRO A 74 6.44 -17.20 16.71
CA PRO A 74 7.85 -17.01 16.35
C PRO A 74 8.05 -16.30 15.00
N LYS A 75 7.11 -16.45 14.05
CA LYS A 75 7.19 -15.89 12.69
C LYS A 75 6.57 -14.49 12.56
N GLY A 76 5.58 -14.15 13.37
CA GLY A 76 4.83 -12.89 13.22
C GLY A 76 3.70 -12.75 14.24
N ALA A 77 2.69 -11.97 13.90
CA ALA A 77 1.52 -11.75 14.75
C ALA A 77 0.23 -11.69 13.92
N LYS A 78 -0.86 -12.15 14.54
CA LYS A 78 -2.23 -12.02 14.03
C LYS A 78 -2.87 -10.78 14.66
N PHE A 79 -3.45 -9.95 13.80
CA PHE A 79 -4.13 -8.71 14.16
C PHE A 79 -5.62 -8.82 13.91
N GLU A 80 -6.41 -8.20 14.77
CA GLU A 80 -7.77 -7.77 14.49
C GLU A 80 -7.72 -6.28 14.13
N ILE A 81 -8.35 -5.88 13.04
CA ILE A 81 -8.49 -4.48 12.62
C ILE A 81 -9.97 -4.12 12.54
N GLU A 82 -10.31 -2.91 13.02
CA GLU A 82 -11.64 -2.34 13.01
C GLU A 82 -11.58 -0.93 12.43
N TYR A 83 -12.32 -0.68 11.35
CA TYR A 83 -12.45 0.68 10.81
C TYR A 83 -13.30 1.55 11.71
N THR A 84 -12.74 2.65 12.20
CA THR A 84 -13.43 3.66 13.02
C THR A 84 -13.97 4.83 12.21
N LYS A 85 -13.36 5.09 11.04
CA LYS A 85 -13.84 6.07 10.06
C LYS A 85 -13.46 5.65 8.66
N LEU A 86 -14.39 5.85 7.72
CA LEU A 86 -14.23 5.52 6.31
C LEU A 86 -14.80 6.65 5.47
N SER A 87 -14.04 7.13 4.50
CA SER A 87 -14.58 8.00 3.46
C SER A 87 -13.90 7.74 2.11
N THR A 88 -14.63 7.94 1.05
CA THR A 88 -14.11 7.96 -0.30
C THR A 88 -14.83 9.04 -1.12
N SER A 89 -14.10 9.67 -2.02
CA SER A 89 -14.68 10.51 -3.05
C SER A 89 -14.12 10.09 -4.40
N THR A 90 -14.98 10.03 -5.41
CA THR A 90 -14.60 9.79 -6.79
C THR A 90 -15.20 10.89 -7.65
N SER A 91 -14.36 11.59 -8.36
CA SER A 91 -14.77 12.68 -9.26
C SER A 91 -14.23 12.47 -10.66
N ASN A 92 -15.04 12.83 -11.64
CA ASN A 92 -14.68 13.00 -13.04
C ASN A 92 -15.49 14.19 -13.61
N PRO A 93 -15.32 14.60 -14.89
CA PRO A 93 -16.04 15.76 -15.45
C PRO A 93 -17.57 15.64 -15.39
N GLN A 94 -18.12 14.42 -15.31
CA GLN A 94 -19.57 14.19 -15.32
C GLN A 94 -20.15 13.85 -13.94
N THR A 95 -19.30 13.40 -13.00
CA THR A 95 -19.79 12.80 -11.76
C THR A 95 -18.91 13.17 -10.58
N ASN A 96 -19.52 13.46 -9.44
CA ASN A 96 -18.84 13.62 -8.16
C ASN A 96 -19.61 12.82 -7.11
N ILE A 97 -19.03 11.70 -6.69
CA ILE A 97 -19.60 10.81 -5.67
C ILE A 97 -18.76 10.92 -4.41
N GLN A 98 -19.42 11.24 -3.31
CA GLN A 98 -18.78 11.28 -1.98
C GLN A 98 -19.52 10.32 -1.05
N MET A 99 -18.74 9.55 -0.30
CA MET A 99 -19.23 8.60 0.70
C MET A 99 -18.44 8.83 1.99
N ASP A 100 -19.14 9.01 3.12
CA ASP A 100 -18.53 9.22 4.43
C ASP A 100 -19.33 8.50 5.51
N SER A 101 -18.66 7.70 6.34
CA SER A 101 -19.28 7.00 7.47
C SER A 101 -19.82 7.95 8.56
N GLU A 102 -19.36 9.20 8.59
CA GLU A 102 -19.83 10.24 9.51
C GLU A 102 -20.87 11.18 8.86
N GLY A 103 -21.09 11.05 7.55
CA GLY A 103 -22.00 11.90 6.79
C GLY A 103 -23.48 11.63 7.09
N ASP A 104 -24.36 12.50 6.57
CA ASP A 104 -25.82 12.30 6.70
C ASP A 104 -26.26 11.02 5.95
N THR A 105 -26.98 10.15 6.66
CA THR A 105 -27.48 8.87 6.13
C THR A 105 -28.96 8.88 5.79
N ALA A 106 -29.71 9.91 6.20
CA ALA A 106 -31.16 9.92 6.03
C ALA A 106 -31.58 9.98 4.56
N LYS A 107 -30.81 10.72 3.75
CA LYS A 107 -31.09 10.92 2.32
C LYS A 107 -29.92 10.50 1.42
N ASN A 108 -28.82 10.00 1.98
CA ASN A 108 -27.60 9.68 1.25
C ASN A 108 -27.26 8.19 1.42
N LEU A 109 -27.63 7.38 0.44
CA LEU A 109 -27.36 5.95 0.41
C LEU A 109 -25.86 5.62 0.46
N PRO A 110 -24.96 6.30 -0.28
CA PRO A 110 -23.52 6.12 -0.15
C PRO A 110 -22.98 6.26 1.28
N ASN A 111 -23.40 7.29 2.03
CA ASN A 111 -22.99 7.46 3.42
C ASN A 111 -23.52 6.33 4.33
N LYS A 112 -24.75 5.87 4.08
CA LYS A 112 -25.36 4.75 4.82
C LYS A 112 -24.53 3.47 4.65
N ILE A 113 -23.97 3.23 3.47
CA ILE A 113 -23.10 2.09 3.17
C ILE A 113 -21.81 2.19 3.97
N MET A 114 -21.09 3.33 3.91
CA MET A 114 -19.87 3.53 4.69
C MET A 114 -20.11 3.38 6.19
N ARG A 115 -21.24 3.88 6.69
CA ARG A 115 -21.64 3.69 8.09
C ARG A 115 -21.91 2.23 8.45
N ALA A 116 -22.47 1.45 7.54
CA ALA A 116 -22.71 0.02 7.76
C ALA A 116 -21.41 -0.81 7.82
N MET A 117 -20.33 -0.33 7.19
CA MET A 117 -19.00 -0.94 7.24
C MET A 117 -18.20 -0.50 8.49
N LYS A 118 -18.47 0.67 9.05
CA LYS A 118 -17.83 1.16 10.26
C LYS A 118 -18.06 0.21 11.44
N GLY A 119 -17.03 -0.02 12.27
CA GLY A 119 -17.09 -0.94 13.41
C GLY A 119 -17.00 -2.42 13.05
N LYS A 120 -16.92 -2.76 11.76
CA LYS A 120 -16.73 -4.14 11.34
C LYS A 120 -15.28 -4.56 11.43
N LYS A 121 -15.07 -5.82 11.82
CA LYS A 121 -13.76 -6.38 12.14
C LYS A 121 -13.36 -7.44 11.14
N PHE A 122 -12.09 -7.45 10.80
CA PHE A 122 -11.43 -8.50 10.04
C PHE A 122 -10.02 -8.73 10.57
N ASN A 123 -9.31 -9.74 10.07
CA ASN A 123 -8.00 -10.10 10.58
C ASN A 123 -6.94 -10.04 9.48
N PHE A 124 -5.70 -9.79 9.89
CA PHE A 124 -4.53 -10.00 9.04
C PHE A 124 -3.37 -10.56 9.85
N THR A 125 -2.44 -11.22 9.15
CA THR A 125 -1.19 -11.71 9.72
C THR A 125 -0.02 -10.94 9.13
N LEU A 126 0.83 -10.39 10.01
CA LEU A 126 2.06 -9.68 9.67
C LEU A 126 3.27 -10.46 10.19
N THR A 127 4.24 -10.72 9.34
CA THR A 127 5.50 -11.36 9.73
C THR A 127 6.46 -10.37 10.39
N LYS A 128 7.51 -10.88 11.06
CA LYS A 128 8.54 -10.03 11.67
C LYS A 128 9.35 -9.20 10.66
N ASP A 129 9.42 -9.64 9.41
CA ASP A 129 10.03 -8.89 8.30
C ASP A 129 9.04 -7.97 7.56
N GLY A 130 7.75 -7.94 7.97
CA GLY A 130 6.74 -7.03 7.43
C GLY A 130 5.98 -7.55 6.21
N ALA A 131 5.94 -8.88 5.97
CA ALA A 131 5.04 -9.46 4.99
C ALA A 131 3.61 -9.56 5.52
N VAL A 132 2.63 -9.20 4.70
CA VAL A 132 1.22 -9.48 4.97
C VAL A 132 0.90 -10.86 4.38
N GLU A 133 0.92 -11.90 5.25
CA GLU A 133 0.71 -13.29 4.82
C GLU A 133 -0.75 -13.58 4.47
N SER A 134 -1.67 -13.13 5.32
CA SER A 134 -3.10 -13.41 5.13
C SER A 134 -3.97 -12.21 5.47
N ILE A 135 -5.11 -12.13 4.81
CA ILE A 135 -6.26 -11.31 5.21
C ILE A 135 -7.45 -12.27 5.31
N GLU A 136 -8.14 -12.24 6.44
CA GLU A 136 -9.24 -13.15 6.77
C GLU A 136 -10.47 -12.36 7.22
N ASN A 137 -11.65 -12.91 6.97
CA ASN A 137 -12.94 -12.37 7.42
C ASN A 137 -13.26 -10.96 6.88
N VAL A 138 -12.72 -10.59 5.70
CA VAL A 138 -13.01 -9.31 5.04
C VAL A 138 -14.50 -9.19 4.68
N GLU A 139 -15.15 -10.32 4.44
CA GLU A 139 -16.60 -10.39 4.20
C GLU A 139 -17.43 -9.78 5.33
N ASN A 140 -16.90 -9.72 6.55
CA ASN A 140 -17.56 -9.04 7.67
C ASN A 140 -17.80 -7.56 7.41
N LEU A 141 -16.97 -6.90 6.58
CA LEU A 141 -17.19 -5.50 6.20
C LEU A 141 -18.57 -5.29 5.56
N TRP A 142 -19.06 -6.31 4.85
CA TRP A 142 -20.33 -6.28 4.14
C TRP A 142 -21.52 -6.75 4.99
N SER A 143 -21.31 -7.27 6.20
CA SER A 143 -22.34 -7.85 7.04
C SER A 143 -23.42 -6.85 7.49
N GLY A 144 -23.12 -5.55 7.44
CA GLY A 144 -24.08 -4.48 7.70
C GLY A 144 -24.99 -4.12 6.52
N LEU A 145 -24.69 -4.62 5.32
CA LEU A 145 -25.47 -4.37 4.11
C LEU A 145 -26.57 -5.43 4.00
N THR A 146 -27.67 -5.23 4.69
CA THR A 146 -28.78 -6.19 4.78
C THR A 146 -30.13 -5.53 4.52
N ALA A 147 -31.13 -6.31 4.18
CA ALA A 147 -32.51 -5.83 4.04
C ALA A 147 -33.05 -5.20 5.33
N ALA A 148 -32.67 -5.73 6.50
CA ALA A 148 -33.04 -5.17 7.80
C ALA A 148 -32.48 -3.74 8.00
N ASN A 149 -31.36 -3.42 7.34
CA ASN A 149 -30.77 -2.08 7.32
C ASN A 149 -31.26 -1.25 6.12
N GLY A 150 -32.31 -1.71 5.39
CA GLY A 150 -32.93 -1.00 4.30
C GLY A 150 -32.14 -1.01 3.00
N PHE A 151 -31.35 -2.08 2.73
CA PHE A 151 -30.71 -2.32 1.45
C PHE A 151 -31.43 -3.44 0.70
N ASN A 152 -31.71 -3.27 -0.59
CA ASN A 152 -32.18 -4.37 -1.43
C ASN A 152 -31.00 -5.16 -2.03
N GLU A 153 -31.25 -6.35 -2.55
CA GLU A 153 -30.21 -7.24 -3.09
C GLU A 153 -29.38 -6.59 -4.22
N THR A 154 -30.04 -5.90 -5.14
CA THR A 154 -29.37 -5.20 -6.26
C THR A 154 -28.42 -4.13 -5.75
N GLN A 155 -28.85 -3.33 -4.76
CA GLN A 155 -28.00 -2.33 -4.13
C GLN A 155 -26.78 -2.98 -3.46
N ILE A 156 -26.98 -4.09 -2.73
CA ILE A 156 -25.89 -4.80 -2.04
C ILE A 156 -24.85 -5.28 -3.05
N VAL A 157 -25.27 -5.94 -4.13
CA VAL A 157 -24.37 -6.47 -5.16
C VAL A 157 -23.60 -5.34 -5.84
N THR A 158 -24.29 -4.31 -6.31
CA THR A 158 -23.68 -3.15 -7.01
C THR A 158 -22.67 -2.43 -6.11
N MET A 159 -23.03 -2.24 -4.83
CA MET A 159 -22.14 -1.53 -3.88
C MET A 159 -20.91 -2.35 -3.52
N LYS A 160 -21.04 -3.65 -3.31
CA LYS A 160 -19.89 -4.54 -3.10
C LYS A 160 -18.92 -4.45 -4.27
N GLN A 161 -19.42 -4.56 -5.50
CA GLN A 161 -18.59 -4.46 -6.71
C GLN A 161 -17.88 -3.11 -6.82
N SER A 162 -18.57 -2.00 -6.57
CA SER A 162 -17.97 -0.66 -6.66
C SER A 162 -16.92 -0.39 -5.58
N LEU A 163 -17.06 -0.98 -4.40
CA LEU A 163 -16.15 -0.77 -3.26
C LEU A 163 -15.03 -1.81 -3.17
N GLU A 164 -15.10 -2.91 -3.95
CA GLU A 164 -14.10 -4.00 -3.91
C GLU A 164 -12.69 -3.49 -4.22
N ASN A 165 -12.57 -2.52 -5.15
CA ASN A 165 -11.28 -1.92 -5.51
C ASN A 165 -10.66 -1.06 -4.39
N SER A 166 -11.45 -0.61 -3.41
CA SER A 166 -10.98 0.22 -2.29
C SER A 166 -10.93 -0.54 -0.95
N PHE A 167 -11.86 -1.47 -0.73
CA PHE A 167 -12.08 -2.16 0.54
C PHE A 167 -12.16 -3.69 0.42
N GLY A 168 -11.90 -4.24 -0.75
CA GLY A 168 -11.79 -5.68 -0.95
C GLY A 168 -10.46 -6.24 -0.42
N LYS A 169 -10.38 -7.56 -0.31
CA LYS A 169 -9.23 -8.28 0.25
C LYS A 169 -7.89 -7.85 -0.36
N ASN A 170 -7.83 -7.73 -1.69
CA ASN A 170 -6.60 -7.37 -2.39
C ASN A 170 -6.20 -5.90 -2.17
N ALA A 171 -7.18 -4.99 -2.14
CA ALA A 171 -6.94 -3.57 -1.86
C ALA A 171 -6.43 -3.37 -0.43
N ILE A 172 -7.05 -4.02 0.55
CA ILE A 172 -6.62 -3.98 1.95
C ILE A 172 -5.20 -4.54 2.09
N LYS A 173 -4.91 -5.69 1.46
CA LYS A 173 -3.57 -6.28 1.48
C LYS A 173 -2.52 -5.32 0.92
N LEU A 174 -2.79 -4.76 -0.26
CA LEU A 174 -1.87 -3.81 -0.90
C LEU A 174 -1.63 -2.56 -0.03
N ASN A 175 -2.67 -1.98 0.55
CA ASN A 175 -2.57 -0.82 1.43
C ASN A 175 -1.71 -1.12 2.67
N LEU A 176 -1.90 -2.29 3.30
CA LEU A 176 -1.07 -2.74 4.40
C LEU A 176 0.39 -2.94 3.97
N GLU A 177 0.64 -3.61 2.83
CA GLU A 177 2.00 -3.86 2.32
C GLU A 177 2.74 -2.57 1.91
N VAL A 178 2.02 -1.54 1.46
CA VAL A 178 2.61 -0.22 1.14
C VAL A 178 2.98 0.55 2.41
N ALA A 179 2.16 0.45 3.44
CA ALA A 179 2.39 1.14 4.71
C ALA A 179 3.48 0.48 5.56
N MET A 180 3.67 -0.86 5.42
CA MET A 180 4.64 -1.62 6.18
C MET A 180 6.00 -1.67 5.46
N VAL A 181 7.08 -1.54 6.23
CA VAL A 181 8.45 -1.73 5.72
C VAL A 181 8.76 -3.23 5.64
N ARG A 182 9.32 -3.68 4.52
CA ARG A 182 9.84 -5.05 4.36
C ARG A 182 11.29 -5.08 4.80
N TYR A 183 11.58 -5.67 5.95
CA TYR A 183 12.89 -5.72 6.56
C TYR A 183 13.76 -6.86 6.03
N PRO A 184 15.12 -6.70 6.02
CA PRO A 184 16.04 -7.75 5.66
C PRO A 184 16.19 -8.77 6.81
N GLU A 185 16.49 -10.02 6.46
CA GLU A 185 16.77 -11.07 7.46
C GLU A 185 18.09 -10.85 8.22
N HIS A 186 19.05 -10.16 7.62
CA HIS A 186 20.36 -9.87 8.20
C HIS A 186 20.41 -8.45 8.80
N LYS A 187 21.44 -8.18 9.60
CA LYS A 187 21.72 -6.81 10.06
C LYS A 187 22.14 -5.91 8.91
N ILE A 188 21.75 -4.66 8.98
CA ILE A 188 22.01 -3.65 7.93
C ILE A 188 22.70 -2.43 8.53
N LYS A 189 23.53 -1.74 7.73
CA LYS A 189 24.14 -0.45 8.06
C LYS A 189 23.45 0.68 7.31
N VAL A 190 23.57 1.90 7.83
CA VAL A 190 23.11 3.09 7.10
C VAL A 190 23.77 3.16 5.72
N GLY A 191 23.01 3.49 4.70
CA GLY A 191 23.43 3.55 3.30
C GLY A 191 23.42 2.21 2.56
N LEU A 192 23.21 1.06 3.25
CA LEU A 192 23.11 -0.23 2.57
C LEU A 192 21.67 -0.56 2.15
N ASN A 193 21.57 -1.39 1.12
CA ASN A 193 20.33 -1.73 0.46
C ASN A 193 19.94 -3.19 0.67
N TRP A 194 18.63 -3.47 0.57
CA TRP A 194 18.07 -4.82 0.45
C TRP A 194 16.86 -4.82 -0.49
N ASN A 195 16.51 -5.99 -0.98
CA ASN A 195 15.44 -6.13 -1.96
C ASN A 195 14.19 -6.77 -1.34
N SER A 196 13.04 -6.39 -1.86
CA SER A 196 11.79 -7.12 -1.65
C SER A 196 10.94 -7.13 -2.90
N LYS A 197 10.04 -8.11 -3.00
CA LYS A 197 9.09 -8.28 -4.08
C LYS A 197 7.68 -8.33 -3.51
N THR A 198 6.76 -7.63 -4.14
CA THR A 198 5.32 -7.68 -3.84
C THR A 198 4.57 -7.98 -5.12
N GLU A 199 3.59 -8.87 -5.06
CA GLU A 199 2.69 -9.16 -6.18
C GLU A 199 1.24 -8.88 -5.78
N THR A 200 0.52 -8.15 -6.63
CA THR A 200 -0.93 -7.99 -6.52
C THR A 200 -1.61 -9.08 -7.34
N GLY A 201 -2.70 -9.67 -6.83
CA GLY A 201 -3.38 -10.74 -7.53
C GLY A 201 -4.32 -10.24 -8.62
N THR A 202 -5.47 -9.70 -8.24
CA THR A 202 -6.56 -9.26 -9.11
C THR A 202 -7.07 -7.88 -8.65
N PRO A 203 -7.75 -7.08 -9.51
CA PRO A 203 -8.04 -7.41 -10.90
C PRO A 203 -6.82 -7.33 -11.82
N ILE A 204 -5.89 -6.39 -11.60
CA ILE A 204 -4.71 -6.20 -12.47
C ILE A 204 -3.50 -6.88 -11.80
N PRO A 205 -2.89 -7.89 -12.46
CA PRO A 205 -1.74 -8.60 -11.91
C PRO A 205 -0.45 -7.77 -12.08
N LEU A 206 -0.05 -7.08 -11.01
CA LEU A 206 1.16 -6.27 -10.98
C LEU A 206 2.21 -6.90 -10.06
N LYS A 207 3.47 -6.72 -10.43
CA LYS A 207 4.64 -7.00 -9.60
C LYS A 207 5.34 -5.69 -9.29
N THR A 208 5.77 -5.51 -8.04
CA THR A 208 6.64 -4.41 -7.62
C THR A 208 7.93 -5.01 -7.04
N GLU A 209 9.06 -4.65 -7.61
CA GLU A 209 10.39 -5.02 -7.11
C GLU A 209 11.00 -3.77 -6.47
N ASN A 210 11.19 -3.81 -5.14
CA ASN A 210 11.67 -2.68 -4.36
C ASN A 210 13.13 -2.87 -3.97
N VAL A 211 13.91 -1.81 -4.09
CA VAL A 211 15.21 -1.65 -3.46
C VAL A 211 15.01 -0.73 -2.26
N TRP A 212 15.16 -1.29 -1.07
CA TRP A 212 15.08 -0.56 0.20
C TRP A 212 16.45 -0.07 0.63
N THR A 213 16.51 1.09 1.27
CA THR A 213 17.74 1.69 1.83
C THR A 213 17.47 2.15 3.24
N LEU A 214 18.34 1.84 4.19
CA LEU A 214 18.38 2.52 5.49
C LEU A 214 19.06 3.87 5.29
N GLU A 215 18.28 4.95 5.11
CA GLU A 215 18.80 6.28 4.78
C GLU A 215 19.49 6.94 5.99
N SER A 216 18.89 6.78 7.17
CA SER A 216 19.44 7.28 8.44
C SER A 216 18.96 6.44 9.62
N ALA A 217 19.73 6.47 10.72
CA ALA A 217 19.36 5.82 11.97
C ALA A 217 19.95 6.60 13.15
N GLU A 218 19.06 7.25 13.91
CA GLU A 218 19.36 8.02 15.12
C GLU A 218 18.34 7.59 16.19
N ASP A 219 18.81 6.83 17.19
CA ASP A 219 17.95 6.24 18.23
C ASP A 219 17.06 7.31 18.90
N PRO A 220 15.73 7.10 19.00
CA PRO A 220 14.98 5.88 18.70
C PRO A 220 14.44 5.78 17.25
N ALA A 221 14.76 6.69 16.34
CA ALA A 221 14.17 6.81 15.02
C ALA A 221 15.12 6.38 13.89
N ALA A 222 14.56 5.94 12.77
CA ALA A 222 15.30 5.77 11.53
C ALA A 222 14.42 6.11 10.33
N THR A 223 15.06 6.43 9.20
CA THR A 223 14.40 6.64 7.92
C THR A 223 14.77 5.52 6.96
N VAL A 224 13.75 4.91 6.38
CA VAL A 224 13.88 3.86 5.37
C VAL A 224 13.19 4.32 4.10
N VAL A 225 13.86 4.16 2.96
CA VAL A 225 13.32 4.53 1.64
C VAL A 225 13.30 3.31 0.75
N ALA A 226 12.22 3.13 0.00
CA ALA A 226 12.14 2.16 -1.08
C ALA A 226 12.01 2.85 -2.44
N ASP A 227 12.72 2.34 -3.43
CA ASP A 227 12.53 2.64 -4.84
C ASP A 227 12.11 1.35 -5.55
N GLY A 228 10.89 1.33 -6.09
CA GLY A 228 10.27 0.13 -6.62
C GLY A 228 9.90 0.29 -8.09
N GLN A 229 10.20 -0.75 -8.88
CA GLN A 229 9.74 -0.87 -10.27
C GLN A 229 8.44 -1.68 -10.32
N ILE A 230 7.42 -1.13 -10.99
CA ILE A 230 6.11 -1.77 -11.15
C ILE A 230 6.01 -2.30 -12.57
N THR A 231 5.56 -3.55 -12.73
CA THR A 231 5.32 -4.18 -14.05
C THR A 231 4.12 -5.11 -14.01
N THR A 232 3.39 -5.23 -15.12
CA THR A 232 2.40 -6.30 -15.29
C THR A 232 3.12 -7.65 -15.34
N THR A 233 2.65 -8.63 -14.56
CA THR A 233 3.29 -9.96 -14.48
C THR A 233 3.02 -10.83 -15.68
N ASP A 234 1.83 -10.72 -16.27
CA ASP A 234 1.40 -11.46 -17.44
C ASP A 234 0.50 -10.57 -18.31
N THR A 235 1.05 -10.09 -19.43
CA THR A 235 0.36 -9.19 -20.37
C THR A 235 -0.67 -9.91 -21.25
N THR A 236 -0.69 -11.24 -21.23
CA THR A 236 -1.63 -12.08 -21.99
C THR A 236 -2.83 -12.50 -21.16
N LYS A 237 -2.74 -12.37 -19.85
CA LYS A 237 -3.80 -12.74 -18.93
C LYS A 237 -5.04 -11.88 -19.15
N VAL A 238 -6.16 -12.55 -19.45
CA VAL A 238 -7.46 -11.89 -19.54
C VAL A 238 -8.01 -11.68 -18.15
N ILE A 239 -8.32 -10.43 -17.83
CA ILE A 239 -9.01 -10.02 -16.59
C ILE A 239 -10.44 -9.66 -16.90
N THR A 240 -11.31 -9.74 -15.89
CA THR A 240 -12.71 -9.27 -15.99
C THR A 240 -12.87 -8.01 -15.16
N LEU A 241 -13.33 -6.94 -15.80
CA LEU A 241 -13.66 -5.66 -15.20
C LEU A 241 -15.17 -5.53 -15.05
N PRO A 242 -15.70 -4.85 -14.01
CA PRO A 242 -17.11 -4.52 -13.95
C PRO A 242 -17.54 -3.62 -15.15
N PRO A 243 -18.72 -3.82 -15.73
CA PRO A 243 -19.75 -4.83 -15.47
C PRO A 243 -19.61 -6.12 -16.32
N GLY A 244 -18.45 -6.74 -16.38
CA GLY A 244 -18.19 -7.97 -17.14
C GLY A 244 -17.36 -7.78 -18.40
N LEU A 245 -16.71 -6.63 -18.56
CA LEU A 245 -15.78 -6.36 -19.66
C LEU A 245 -14.52 -7.21 -19.51
N ARG A 246 -14.07 -7.81 -20.60
CA ARG A 246 -12.83 -8.58 -20.64
C ARG A 246 -11.68 -7.69 -21.15
N ALA A 247 -10.51 -7.78 -20.52
CA ALA A 247 -9.38 -6.98 -20.94
C ALA A 247 -8.04 -7.72 -20.71
N THR A 248 -7.03 -7.32 -21.47
CA THR A 248 -5.63 -7.55 -21.14
C THR A 248 -4.95 -6.24 -20.74
N THR A 249 -3.86 -6.29 -20.00
CA THR A 249 -3.19 -5.08 -19.49
C THR A 249 -1.69 -5.16 -19.66
N ASN A 250 -1.04 -4.00 -19.88
CA ASN A 250 0.41 -3.86 -19.92
C ASN A 250 0.79 -2.52 -19.27
N PHE A 251 1.18 -2.56 -18.00
CA PHE A 251 1.59 -1.41 -17.23
C PHE A 251 3.04 -1.50 -16.81
N LYS A 252 3.70 -0.34 -16.79
CA LYS A 252 5.02 -0.13 -16.18
C LYS A 252 4.95 1.12 -15.31
N GLY A 253 5.75 1.16 -14.27
CA GLY A 253 5.76 2.31 -13.39
C GLY A 253 6.85 2.26 -12.34
N ARG A 254 6.86 3.28 -11.51
CA ARG A 254 7.77 3.40 -10.38
C ARG A 254 6.98 3.75 -9.12
N ARG A 255 7.46 3.27 -7.99
CA ARG A 255 6.95 3.61 -6.66
C ARG A 255 8.10 4.03 -5.76
N VAL A 256 7.94 5.14 -5.05
CA VAL A 256 8.86 5.54 -3.98
C VAL A 256 8.09 5.53 -2.67
N VAL A 257 8.66 4.91 -1.64
CA VAL A 257 8.11 4.92 -0.28
C VAL A 257 9.17 5.47 0.65
N LYS A 258 8.79 6.44 1.48
CA LYS A 258 9.63 6.94 2.58
C LYS A 258 8.90 6.71 3.90
N SER A 259 9.57 5.99 4.81
CA SER A 259 9.01 5.62 6.12
C SER A 259 9.92 6.09 7.24
N HIS A 260 9.34 6.71 8.25
CA HIS A 260 9.99 6.99 9.52
C HIS A 260 9.61 5.89 10.50
N ILE A 261 10.59 5.14 10.98
CA ILE A 261 10.38 3.95 11.81
C ILE A 261 10.95 4.15 13.21
N ASN A 262 10.38 3.48 14.18
CA ASN A 262 10.94 3.36 15.52
C ASN A 262 11.91 2.16 15.56
N LEU A 263 13.19 2.39 15.84
CA LEU A 263 14.23 1.35 15.86
C LEU A 263 13.99 0.27 16.92
N GLY A 264 13.41 0.63 18.06
CA GLY A 264 13.16 -0.31 19.16
C GLY A 264 12.04 -1.30 18.88
N THR A 265 11.06 -0.90 18.06
CA THR A 265 9.86 -1.70 17.77
C THR A 265 9.75 -2.13 16.31
N GLY A 266 10.49 -1.50 15.41
CA GLY A 266 10.38 -1.71 13.97
C GLY A 266 9.07 -1.17 13.36
N TRP A 267 8.22 -0.47 14.10
CA TRP A 267 6.98 0.06 13.53
C TRP A 267 7.22 1.35 12.76
N PRO A 268 6.66 1.48 11.55
CA PRO A 268 6.62 2.76 10.87
C PRO A 268 5.62 3.67 11.61
N GLU A 269 6.10 4.82 12.08
CA GLU A 269 5.24 5.84 12.68
C GLU A 269 4.52 6.64 11.60
N THR A 270 5.22 6.93 10.50
CA THR A 270 4.66 7.53 9.29
C THR A 270 5.27 6.90 8.05
N SER A 271 4.48 6.78 7.00
CA SER A 271 4.94 6.38 5.66
C SER A 271 4.26 7.23 4.61
N ARG A 272 5.01 7.68 3.61
CA ARG A 272 4.47 8.30 2.41
C ARG A 272 4.89 7.51 1.19
N ALA A 273 3.93 7.20 0.34
CA ALA A 273 4.15 6.47 -0.91
C ALA A 273 3.66 7.30 -2.10
N TYR A 274 4.51 7.43 -3.09
CA TYR A 274 4.15 7.98 -4.39
C TYR A 274 4.36 6.91 -5.44
N ALA A 275 3.40 6.73 -6.35
CA ALA A 275 3.55 5.82 -7.48
C ALA A 275 3.02 6.48 -8.76
N GLU A 276 3.72 6.24 -9.85
CA GLU A 276 3.29 6.55 -11.21
C GLU A 276 3.28 5.28 -12.03
N GLN A 277 2.24 5.09 -12.83
CA GLN A 277 2.09 3.93 -13.71
C GLN A 277 1.57 4.41 -15.05
N LYS A 278 2.15 3.91 -16.13
CA LYS A 278 1.74 4.18 -17.50
C LYS A 278 1.64 2.88 -18.27
N GLY A 279 0.72 2.84 -19.19
CA GLY A 279 0.56 1.69 -20.04
C GLY A 279 -0.76 1.70 -20.78
N PHE A 280 -1.24 0.52 -21.07
CA PHE A 280 -2.51 0.37 -21.78
C PHE A 280 -3.28 -0.85 -21.31
N MET A 281 -4.56 -0.78 -21.55
CA MET A 281 -5.52 -1.88 -21.45
C MET A 281 -6.12 -2.11 -22.83
N VAL A 282 -6.29 -3.36 -23.23
CA VAL A 282 -7.05 -3.72 -24.43
C VAL A 282 -8.36 -4.34 -23.97
N LEU A 283 -9.45 -3.64 -24.16
CA LEU A 283 -10.79 -4.20 -24.01
C LEU A 283 -11.04 -5.15 -25.18
N LEU A 284 -11.35 -6.40 -24.84
CA LEU A 284 -11.55 -7.46 -25.87
C LEU A 284 -12.95 -7.42 -26.43
N ALA A 285 -13.06 -7.69 -27.71
CA ALA A 285 -14.35 -7.84 -28.40
C ALA A 285 -15.28 -8.82 -27.67
N GLY A 286 -16.56 -8.48 -27.62
CA GLY A 286 -17.63 -9.26 -27.00
C GLY A 286 -18.61 -8.37 -26.24
N GLY A 287 -19.86 -8.82 -26.13
CA GLY A 287 -20.93 -8.07 -25.49
C GLY A 287 -21.20 -6.73 -26.17
N GLN A 288 -20.88 -5.62 -25.50
CA GLN A 288 -21.06 -4.25 -26.00
C GLN A 288 -19.83 -3.71 -26.74
N ILE A 289 -18.72 -4.45 -26.79
CA ILE A 289 -17.47 -4.08 -27.44
C ILE A 289 -17.42 -4.78 -28.81
N PRO A 290 -17.59 -4.04 -29.94
CA PRO A 290 -17.68 -4.66 -31.29
C PRO A 290 -16.34 -5.20 -31.78
N GLU A 291 -15.23 -4.55 -31.39
CA GLU A 291 -13.86 -4.92 -31.75
C GLU A 291 -12.90 -4.61 -30.59
N ASP A 292 -11.71 -5.20 -30.61
CA ASP A 292 -10.71 -4.94 -29.57
C ASP A 292 -10.36 -3.45 -29.53
N MET A 293 -10.44 -2.85 -28.35
CA MET A 293 -10.24 -1.42 -28.16
C MET A 293 -9.09 -1.15 -27.19
N LYS A 294 -8.04 -0.51 -27.69
CA LYS A 294 -6.90 -0.09 -26.86
C LYS A 294 -7.23 1.22 -26.12
N MET A 295 -7.01 1.21 -24.81
CA MET A 295 -7.13 2.35 -23.92
C MET A 295 -5.77 2.63 -23.30
N ASP A 296 -5.17 3.78 -23.57
CA ASP A 296 -3.96 4.22 -22.87
C ASP A 296 -4.34 4.73 -21.48
N VAL A 297 -3.56 4.40 -20.47
CA VAL A 297 -3.88 4.67 -19.06
C VAL A 297 -2.65 5.19 -18.34
N ASP A 298 -2.78 6.38 -17.73
CA ASP A 298 -1.81 6.97 -16.81
C ASP A 298 -2.42 7.03 -15.41
N VAL A 299 -1.68 6.57 -14.40
CA VAL A 299 -2.12 6.57 -12.99
C VAL A 299 -1.05 7.20 -12.12
N ASN A 300 -1.45 8.16 -11.30
CA ASN A 300 -0.61 8.74 -10.25
C ASN A 300 -1.27 8.51 -8.90
N ILE A 301 -0.53 7.98 -7.94
CA ILE A 301 -1.01 7.69 -6.59
C ILE A 301 -0.11 8.41 -5.60
N ASP A 302 -0.70 9.11 -4.64
CA ASP A 302 -0.05 9.68 -3.46
C ASP A 302 -0.78 9.17 -2.23
N ALA A 303 -0.06 8.52 -1.31
CA ALA A 303 -0.66 7.93 -0.11
C ALA A 303 0.18 8.23 1.12
N GLU A 304 -0.49 8.60 2.20
CA GLU A 304 0.10 8.85 3.51
C GLU A 304 -0.52 7.91 4.54
N TYR A 305 0.34 7.36 5.39
CA TYR A 305 -0.04 6.45 6.46
C TYR A 305 0.58 6.93 7.77
N ALA A 306 -0.16 6.79 8.87
CA ALA A 306 0.38 6.95 10.21
C ALA A 306 -0.08 5.82 11.12
N ILE A 307 0.83 5.35 11.97
CA ILE A 307 0.59 4.27 12.95
C ILE A 307 1.09 4.74 14.29
N LYS A 308 0.21 4.74 15.28
CA LYS A 308 0.53 5.18 16.64
C LYS A 308 0.11 4.12 17.64
N LYS A 309 1.02 3.72 18.52
CA LYS A 309 0.68 2.84 19.65
C LYS A 309 -0.22 3.59 20.63
N LYS A 310 -1.31 2.95 21.09
CA LYS A 310 -2.17 3.43 22.19
C LYS A 310 -1.56 3.15 23.55
#